data_302db4202bdb34fab5d063ee8852e596
#
_entry.id   302db4202bdb34fab5d063ee8852e596
#
_cell.length_a   1.000
_cell.length_b   1.000
_cell.length_c   1.000
_cell.angle_alpha   90.00
_cell.angle_beta   90.00
_cell.angle_gamma   90.00
#
_symmetry.space_group_name_H-M   'P 1'
#
loop_
_entity.id
_entity.type
_entity.pdbx_description
1 polymer ?
#
loop_
_entity_poly.entity_id
_entity_poly.type
_entity_poly.pdbx_seq_one_letter_code
_entity_poly.pdbx_strand_id
1 'polypeptide(L)'
;MKRQSFPLVLLAASVAFAAAGAAREKKSGDDRGVMSAIAQAPLATRDWHNPYEGQPEAIAAGKKLYLQHCAECHANDARGRGRAVNLRSPGVQNATPGEIVWFLRNGNLWRGMPSWSGLPVQRRWQIVTYLKSLRR
;
A
#
# COMPACT_ATOMS: atom_id res chain seq x y z
N MET A 1 -16.77 46.32 67.34
CA MET A 1 -16.15 46.21 66.05
C MET A 1 -15.80 44.71 65.82
N LYS A 2 -16.61 43.97 65.02
CA LYS A 2 -16.39 42.57 64.74
C LYS A 2 -15.76 42.45 63.36
N ARG A 3 -14.52 41.97 63.31
CA ARG A 3 -13.83 41.65 62.06
C ARG A 3 -14.32 40.33 61.54
N GLN A 4 -14.98 40.33 60.40
CA GLN A 4 -15.36 39.10 59.67
C GLN A 4 -14.18 38.67 58.79
N SER A 5 -13.63 37.46 59.07
CA SER A 5 -12.64 36.82 58.26
C SER A 5 -13.34 36.01 57.16
N PHE A 6 -13.11 36.37 55.90
CA PHE A 6 -13.55 35.56 54.76
C PHE A 6 -12.50 34.47 54.45
N PRO A 7 -12.88 33.20 54.32
CA PRO A 7 -11.95 32.19 53.88
C PRO A 7 -11.72 32.28 52.35
N LEU A 8 -10.47 32.35 51.98
CA LEU A 8 -10.02 32.31 50.60
C LEU A 8 -10.18 30.88 50.08
N VAL A 9 -11.17 30.62 49.22
CA VAL A 9 -11.33 29.36 48.56
C VAL A 9 -10.41 29.33 47.33
N LEU A 10 -9.28 28.60 47.45
CA LEU A 10 -8.39 28.27 46.34
C LEU A 10 -9.01 27.21 45.45
N LEU A 11 -9.55 27.65 44.31
CA LEU A 11 -10.01 26.72 43.26
C LEU A 11 -8.75 26.22 42.51
N ALA A 12 -8.37 24.99 42.81
CA ALA A 12 -7.34 24.28 42.03
C ALA A 12 -7.95 23.81 40.71
N ALA A 13 -7.67 24.54 39.61
CA ALA A 13 -8.04 24.10 38.26
C ALA A 13 -7.07 22.98 37.83
N SER A 14 -7.53 21.75 37.90
CA SER A 14 -6.83 20.58 37.35
C SER A 14 -6.91 20.63 35.82
N VAL A 15 -5.85 21.07 35.16
CA VAL A 15 -5.71 20.96 33.72
C VAL A 15 -5.35 19.51 33.40
N ALA A 16 -6.35 18.74 32.99
CA ALA A 16 -6.16 17.41 32.43
C ALA A 16 -5.50 17.54 31.05
N PHE A 17 -4.21 17.30 30.99
CA PHE A 17 -3.45 17.20 29.73
C PHE A 17 -3.86 15.88 29.06
N ALA A 18 -4.85 15.92 28.18
CA ALA A 18 -5.17 14.81 27.31
C ALA A 18 -4.00 14.62 26.32
N ALA A 19 -3.10 13.69 26.62
CA ALA A 19 -2.10 13.22 25.68
C ALA A 19 -2.82 12.51 24.54
N ALA A 20 -3.14 13.24 23.48
CA ALA A 20 -3.54 12.68 22.20
C ALA A 20 -2.33 11.89 21.66
N GLY A 21 -2.33 10.59 21.92
CA GLY A 21 -1.40 9.65 21.32
C GLY A 21 -1.62 9.65 19.82
N ALA A 22 -0.87 10.50 19.10
CA ALA A 22 -0.78 10.42 17.66
C ALA A 22 -0.21 9.03 17.34
N ALA A 23 -1.09 8.10 16.96
CA ALA A 23 -0.69 6.83 16.37
C ALA A 23 0.18 7.17 15.16
N ARG A 24 1.50 7.00 15.33
CA ARG A 24 2.48 7.21 14.27
C ARG A 24 2.18 6.19 13.19
N GLU A 25 1.39 6.62 12.22
CA GLU A 25 1.07 5.83 11.04
C GLU A 25 2.40 5.38 10.43
N LYS A 26 2.66 4.07 10.49
CA LYS A 26 3.91 3.47 10.03
C LYS A 26 3.98 3.73 8.53
N LYS A 27 4.75 4.74 8.14
CA LYS A 27 4.93 5.20 6.76
C LYS A 27 5.35 3.98 5.94
N SER A 28 4.40 3.38 5.24
CA SER A 28 4.69 2.31 4.29
C SER A 28 5.62 2.86 3.22
N GLY A 29 6.51 2.01 2.72
CA GLY A 29 7.61 2.40 1.85
C GLY A 29 7.23 3.46 0.81
N ASP A 30 8.18 4.33 0.51
CA ASP A 30 8.01 5.55 -0.27
C ASP A 30 7.23 5.34 -1.59
N ASP A 31 5.96 5.70 -1.61
CA ASP A 31 5.09 5.63 -2.79
C ASP A 31 5.69 6.38 -4.00
N ARG A 32 6.49 7.44 -3.77
CA ARG A 32 7.14 8.21 -4.84
C ARG A 32 8.14 7.38 -5.62
N GLY A 33 8.89 6.52 -4.94
CA GLY A 33 9.85 5.65 -5.60
C GLY A 33 9.20 4.56 -6.45
N VAL A 34 8.02 4.08 -6.07
CA VAL A 34 7.23 3.12 -6.87
C VAL A 34 6.60 3.82 -8.05
N MET A 35 6.02 5.00 -7.82
CA MET A 35 5.44 5.80 -8.90
C MET A 35 6.49 6.15 -9.96
N SER A 36 7.71 6.52 -9.55
CA SER A 36 8.79 6.79 -10.50
C SER A 36 9.22 5.54 -11.26
N ALA A 37 9.17 4.36 -10.64
CA ALA A 37 9.52 3.10 -11.29
C ALA A 37 8.42 2.62 -12.26
N ILE A 38 7.15 2.75 -11.87
CA ILE A 38 6.00 2.45 -12.75
C ILE A 38 5.95 3.44 -13.93
N ALA A 39 6.28 4.71 -13.69
CA ALA A 39 6.32 5.74 -14.73
C ALA A 39 7.41 5.49 -15.81
N GLN A 40 8.35 4.56 -15.58
CA GLN A 40 9.29 4.11 -16.59
C GLN A 40 8.67 3.12 -17.61
N ALA A 41 7.45 2.64 -17.33
CA ALA A 41 6.75 1.81 -18.29
C ALA A 41 6.51 2.58 -19.59
N PRO A 42 6.77 1.98 -20.76
CA PRO A 42 6.46 2.60 -22.04
C PRO A 42 5.00 3.04 -22.11
N LEU A 43 4.74 4.21 -22.70
CA LEU A 43 3.38 4.75 -22.80
C LEU A 43 2.40 3.74 -23.42
N ALA A 44 2.84 2.98 -24.41
CA ALA A 44 2.03 1.95 -25.05
C ALA A 44 1.51 0.87 -24.07
N THR A 45 2.14 0.69 -22.91
CA THR A 45 1.66 -0.27 -21.91
C THR A 45 0.34 0.16 -21.27
N ARG A 46 -0.01 1.43 -21.34
CA ARG A 46 -1.26 1.96 -20.79
C ARG A 46 -2.48 1.41 -21.50
N ASP A 47 -2.32 1.08 -22.78
CA ASP A 47 -3.38 0.54 -23.64
C ASP A 47 -3.47 -0.99 -23.56
N TRP A 48 -2.61 -1.64 -22.76
CA TRP A 48 -2.69 -3.08 -22.59
C TRP A 48 -3.88 -3.46 -21.72
N HIS A 49 -4.81 -4.17 -22.30
CA HIS A 49 -5.97 -4.68 -21.59
C HIS A 49 -5.65 -5.95 -20.84
N ASN A 50 -6.16 -6.05 -19.61
CA ASN A 50 -6.05 -7.26 -18.82
C ASN A 50 -7.13 -8.27 -19.27
N PRO A 51 -6.74 -9.42 -19.87
CA PRO A 51 -7.71 -10.38 -20.37
C PRO A 51 -8.53 -11.08 -19.27
N TYR A 52 -8.16 -10.88 -18.01
CA TYR A 52 -8.77 -11.51 -16.83
C TYR A 52 -9.49 -10.49 -15.93
N GLU A 53 -9.72 -9.28 -16.41
CA GLU A 53 -10.33 -8.24 -15.60
C GLU A 53 -11.74 -8.65 -15.14
N GLY A 54 -12.01 -8.49 -13.83
CA GLY A 54 -13.31 -8.80 -13.25
C GLY A 54 -13.65 -10.29 -13.09
N GLN A 55 -12.78 -11.21 -13.52
CA GLN A 55 -13.02 -12.65 -13.42
C GLN A 55 -12.70 -13.18 -12.02
N PRO A 56 -13.69 -13.73 -11.26
CA PRO A 56 -13.48 -14.24 -9.91
C PRO A 56 -12.42 -15.33 -9.81
N GLU A 57 -12.37 -16.22 -10.79
CA GLU A 57 -11.43 -17.33 -10.85
C GLU A 57 -9.99 -16.80 -11.03
N ALA A 58 -9.82 -15.78 -11.83
CA ALA A 58 -8.52 -15.13 -12.03
C ALA A 58 -8.08 -14.35 -10.80
N ILE A 59 -9.01 -13.73 -10.06
CA ILE A 59 -8.73 -13.11 -8.77
C ILE A 59 -8.24 -14.16 -7.77
N ALA A 60 -8.92 -15.31 -7.68
CA ALA A 60 -8.54 -16.40 -6.78
C ALA A 60 -7.17 -17.00 -7.14
N ALA A 61 -6.92 -17.23 -8.43
CA ALA A 61 -5.63 -17.71 -8.93
C ALA A 61 -4.51 -16.68 -8.67
N GLY A 62 -4.79 -15.42 -8.94
CA GLY A 62 -3.84 -14.31 -8.68
C GLY A 62 -3.52 -14.17 -7.20
N LYS A 63 -4.49 -14.34 -6.31
CA LYS A 63 -4.27 -14.37 -4.85
C LYS A 63 -3.32 -15.50 -4.45
N LYS A 64 -3.50 -16.70 -4.99
CA LYS A 64 -2.59 -17.82 -4.74
C LYS A 64 -1.17 -17.50 -5.16
N LEU A 65 -0.99 -17.01 -6.39
CA LEU A 65 0.31 -16.60 -6.91
C LEU A 65 0.94 -15.49 -6.09
N TYR A 66 0.15 -14.51 -5.68
CA TYR A 66 0.59 -13.42 -4.80
C TYR A 66 1.14 -13.95 -3.47
N LEU A 67 0.42 -14.87 -2.83
CA LEU A 67 0.86 -15.45 -1.55
C LEU A 67 2.15 -16.26 -1.70
N GLN A 68 2.36 -16.91 -2.86
CA GLN A 68 3.56 -17.69 -3.14
C GLN A 68 4.80 -16.84 -3.44
N HIS A 69 4.63 -15.73 -4.14
CA HIS A 69 5.74 -15.00 -4.75
C HIS A 69 5.95 -13.58 -4.24
N CYS A 70 4.92 -12.97 -3.64
CA CYS A 70 4.93 -11.54 -3.32
C CYS A 70 4.77 -11.26 -1.82
N ALA A 71 4.02 -12.11 -1.11
CA ALA A 71 3.60 -11.85 0.27
C ALA A 71 4.76 -11.83 1.27
N GLU A 72 5.88 -12.47 0.97
CA GLU A 72 7.07 -12.41 1.83
C GLU A 72 7.51 -10.96 2.07
N CYS A 73 7.57 -10.14 1.01
CA CYS A 73 7.93 -8.74 1.09
C CYS A 73 6.71 -7.83 1.30
N HIS A 74 5.61 -8.09 0.54
CA HIS A 74 4.47 -7.19 0.50
C HIS A 74 3.40 -7.49 1.55
N ALA A 75 3.61 -8.46 2.45
CA ALA A 75 2.68 -8.98 3.44
C ALA A 75 1.42 -9.64 2.82
N ASN A 76 0.74 -10.49 3.60
CA ASN A 76 -0.44 -11.22 3.12
C ASN A 76 -1.62 -10.29 2.79
N ASP A 77 -1.68 -9.14 3.42
CA ASP A 77 -2.71 -8.11 3.24
C ASP A 77 -2.35 -7.06 2.18
N ALA A 78 -1.18 -7.21 1.55
CA ALA A 78 -0.64 -6.31 0.52
C ALA A 78 -0.32 -4.87 1.03
N ARG A 79 -0.16 -4.66 2.34
CA ARG A 79 0.20 -3.36 2.92
C ARG A 79 1.70 -3.10 2.97
N GLY A 80 2.51 -4.09 2.61
CA GLY A 80 3.96 -4.00 2.59
C GLY A 80 4.60 -4.25 3.95
N ARG A 81 5.91 -4.59 3.92
CA ARG A 81 6.78 -4.73 5.11
C ARG A 81 8.09 -4.01 4.86
N GLY A 82 8.62 -3.36 5.88
CA GLY A 82 9.92 -2.70 5.79
C GLY A 82 9.97 -1.69 4.65
N ARG A 83 10.77 -2.00 3.63
CA ARG A 83 10.92 -1.17 2.41
C ARG A 83 9.89 -1.48 1.32
N ALA A 84 9.21 -2.61 1.41
CA ALA A 84 8.22 -2.99 0.42
C ALA A 84 6.99 -2.07 0.53
N VAL A 85 6.53 -1.60 -0.61
CA VAL A 85 5.45 -0.63 -0.67
C VAL A 85 4.09 -1.25 -0.36
N ASN A 86 3.19 -0.41 0.09
CA ASN A 86 1.78 -0.73 0.20
C ASN A 86 1.14 -0.82 -1.20
N LEU A 87 0.82 -2.03 -1.63
CA LEU A 87 0.21 -2.26 -2.94
C LEU A 87 -1.25 -1.80 -3.02
N ARG A 88 -1.85 -1.41 -1.89
CA ARG A 88 -3.18 -0.79 -1.82
C ARG A 88 -3.12 0.74 -1.89
N SER A 89 -1.92 1.33 -1.96
CA SER A 89 -1.78 2.79 -2.03
C SER A 89 -2.35 3.35 -3.32
N PRO A 90 -2.82 4.60 -3.31
CA PRO A 90 -3.30 5.26 -4.52
C PRO A 90 -2.30 5.22 -5.66
N GLY A 91 -1.00 5.33 -5.35
CA GLY A 91 0.06 5.27 -6.35
C GLY A 91 0.04 3.99 -7.17
N VAL A 92 -0.07 2.83 -6.52
CA VAL A 92 -0.16 1.53 -7.21
C VAL A 92 -1.55 1.31 -7.81
N GLN A 93 -2.61 1.67 -7.09
CA GLN A 93 -3.98 1.41 -7.53
C GLN A 93 -4.42 2.28 -8.71
N ASN A 94 -3.81 3.44 -8.93
CA ASN A 94 -4.09 4.31 -10.07
C ASN A 94 -3.25 3.97 -11.32
N ALA A 95 -2.16 3.20 -11.17
CA ALA A 95 -1.42 2.68 -12.32
C ALA A 95 -2.33 1.77 -13.16
N THR A 96 -2.17 1.79 -14.48
CA THR A 96 -2.94 0.91 -15.36
C THR A 96 -2.52 -0.55 -15.19
N PRO A 97 -3.41 -1.52 -15.50
CA PRO A 97 -3.03 -2.93 -15.47
C PRO A 97 -1.79 -3.24 -16.31
N GLY A 98 -1.65 -2.62 -17.47
CA GLY A 98 -0.51 -2.81 -18.37
C GLY A 98 0.80 -2.26 -17.78
N GLU A 99 0.78 -1.10 -17.13
CA GLU A 99 1.95 -0.57 -16.42
C GLU A 99 2.39 -1.52 -15.29
N ILE A 100 1.44 -2.10 -14.55
CA ILE A 100 1.76 -3.03 -13.46
C ILE A 100 2.32 -4.35 -14.01
N VAL A 101 1.73 -4.93 -15.06
CA VAL A 101 2.24 -6.20 -15.64
C VAL A 101 3.62 -6.01 -16.26
N TRP A 102 3.88 -4.84 -16.87
CA TRP A 102 5.22 -4.49 -17.36
C TRP A 102 6.21 -4.38 -16.20
N PHE A 103 5.82 -3.71 -15.12
CA PHE A 103 6.65 -3.57 -13.94
C PHE A 103 6.96 -4.92 -13.29
N LEU A 104 5.99 -5.84 -13.19
CA LEU A 104 6.22 -7.20 -12.72
C LEU A 104 7.25 -7.94 -13.59
N ARG A 105 7.17 -7.78 -14.90
CA ARG A 105 8.13 -8.40 -15.81
C ARG A 105 9.56 -7.91 -15.56
N ASN A 106 9.74 -6.62 -15.34
CA ASN A 106 11.07 -6.01 -15.26
C ASN A 106 11.61 -5.96 -13.82
N GLY A 107 10.75 -5.88 -12.82
CA GLY A 107 11.15 -5.71 -11.43
C GLY A 107 11.77 -4.32 -11.14
N ASN A 108 12.40 -4.22 -9.98
CA ASN A 108 13.19 -3.06 -9.57
C ASN A 108 14.29 -3.54 -8.62
N LEU A 109 15.35 -4.10 -9.18
CA LEU A 109 16.46 -4.71 -8.43
C LEU A 109 17.13 -3.74 -7.46
N TRP A 110 17.25 -2.46 -7.84
CA TRP A 110 17.82 -1.42 -6.98
C TRP A 110 17.04 -1.22 -5.67
N ARG A 111 15.76 -1.57 -5.68
CA ARG A 111 14.89 -1.54 -4.49
C ARG A 111 14.60 -2.93 -3.93
N GLY A 112 15.26 -3.96 -4.44
CA GLY A 112 15.15 -5.34 -3.96
C GLY A 112 13.94 -6.09 -4.53
N MET A 113 13.22 -5.56 -5.53
CA MET A 113 12.14 -6.29 -6.18
C MET A 113 12.66 -7.04 -7.40
N PRO A 114 12.61 -8.38 -7.42
CA PRO A 114 13.10 -9.18 -8.53
C PRO A 114 12.22 -9.02 -9.77
N SER A 115 12.79 -9.36 -10.93
CA SER A 115 12.04 -9.55 -12.17
C SER A 115 11.22 -10.83 -12.10
N TRP A 116 9.98 -10.76 -12.51
CA TRP A 116 9.08 -11.91 -12.64
C TRP A 116 8.89 -12.33 -14.09
N SER A 117 9.88 -12.06 -14.95
CA SER A 117 9.86 -12.48 -16.36
C SER A 117 9.75 -13.98 -16.55
N GLY A 118 10.28 -14.77 -15.59
CA GLY A 118 10.16 -16.23 -15.59
C GLY A 118 8.73 -16.78 -15.35
N LEU A 119 7.82 -15.97 -14.76
CA LEU A 119 6.43 -16.36 -14.71
C LEU A 119 5.76 -16.20 -16.08
N PRO A 120 4.97 -17.17 -16.54
CA PRO A 120 4.13 -17.01 -17.74
C PRO A 120 3.31 -15.72 -17.70
N VAL A 121 3.12 -15.08 -18.85
CA VAL A 121 2.41 -13.80 -18.93
C VAL A 121 1.00 -13.88 -18.35
N GLN A 122 0.32 -15.01 -18.55
CA GLN A 122 -1.01 -15.26 -17.98
C GLN A 122 -1.01 -15.18 -16.45
N ARG A 123 -0.01 -15.76 -15.79
CA ARG A 123 0.12 -15.73 -14.33
C ARG A 123 0.40 -14.32 -13.82
N ARG A 124 1.21 -13.53 -14.54
CA ARG A 124 1.42 -12.12 -14.20
C ARG A 124 0.12 -11.32 -14.31
N TRP A 125 -0.69 -11.54 -15.34
CA TRP A 125 -2.00 -10.92 -15.48
C TRP A 125 -2.96 -11.30 -14.35
N GLN A 126 -2.98 -12.58 -13.94
CA GLN A 126 -3.78 -13.01 -12.78
C GLN A 126 -3.35 -12.30 -11.49
N ILE A 127 -2.03 -12.13 -11.27
CA ILE A 127 -1.53 -11.34 -10.13
C ILE A 127 -2.06 -9.91 -10.22
N VAL A 128 -1.98 -9.26 -11.39
CA VAL A 128 -2.50 -7.90 -11.60
C VAL A 128 -4.00 -7.84 -11.32
N THR A 129 -4.78 -8.83 -11.78
CA THR A 129 -6.22 -8.93 -11.51
C THR A 129 -6.50 -8.95 -10.01
N TYR A 130 -5.76 -9.76 -9.25
CA TYR A 130 -5.86 -9.77 -7.79
C TYR A 130 -5.48 -8.43 -7.16
N LEU A 131 -4.36 -7.82 -7.56
CA LEU A 131 -3.93 -6.53 -7.03
C LEU A 131 -4.98 -5.43 -7.27
N LYS A 132 -5.58 -5.39 -8.46
CA LYS A 132 -6.63 -4.42 -8.80
C LYS A 132 -7.92 -4.67 -8.03
N SER A 133 -8.24 -5.90 -7.66
CA SER A 133 -9.39 -6.24 -6.81
C SER A 133 -9.23 -5.73 -5.35
N LEU A 134 -8.01 -5.35 -4.94
CA LEU A 134 -7.76 -4.78 -3.62
C LEU A 134 -8.13 -3.28 -3.52
N ARG A 135 -8.49 -2.65 -4.62
CA ARG A 135 -8.98 -1.27 -4.65
C ARG A 135 -10.30 -1.19 -3.88
N ARG A 136 -10.33 -0.36 -2.85
CA ARG A 136 -11.54 -0.05 -2.07
C ARG A 136 -11.91 1.40 -2.29
#